data_6bf30798c49f9fbafa221cdb7ce0063b
#
_entry.id   6bf30798c49f9fbafa221cdb7ce0063b
#
_cell.length_a   1.000
_cell.length_b   1.000
_cell.length_c   1.000
_cell.angle_alpha   90.00
_cell.angle_beta   90.00
_cell.angle_gamma   90.00
#
_symmetry.space_group_name_H-M   'P 1'
#
loop_
_entity.id
_entity.type
_entity.pdbx_description
1 polymer ?
#
loop_
_entity_poly.entity_id
_entity_poly.type
_entity_poly.pdbx_seq_one_letter_code
_entity_poly.pdbx_strand_id
1 'polypeptide(L)'
;TSLRRILGSYPQVIFHLALNRHQIVYLKIDCSHDGSLKELCLNFFRAIDKIIGSNYEKKYGMKRHGVETMLALMVQTANMFALGLLVIDEIQHLSRAKSGGSEKMLNFFVTMTNTIGIPVLFVGTPKARDIFDLDLRSSRRAAGLGSIFWNPIPQYLPDQKSQNPEWIAFTNTLWKLQYLQKKDSILSDEIRDTWFDLSQGILDIVVKLFILAQ
;
A
#
# COMPACT_ATOMS: atom_id res chain seq x y z
N THR A 1 8.21 -3.96 -3.74
CA THR A 1 8.27 -2.85 -2.79
C THR A 1 8.22 -3.38 -1.37
N SER A 2 8.54 -2.54 -0.36
CA SER A 2 8.64 -2.94 1.05
C SER A 2 7.36 -3.59 1.58
N LEU A 3 6.20 -3.01 1.26
CA LEU A 3 4.91 -3.58 1.64
C LEU A 3 4.75 -5.04 1.14
N ARG A 4 5.10 -5.31 -0.13
CA ARG A 4 5.01 -6.66 -0.70
C ARG A 4 5.92 -7.65 0.01
N ARG A 5 7.10 -7.22 0.46
CA ARG A 5 8.03 -8.06 1.24
C ARG A 5 7.47 -8.36 2.63
N ILE A 6 6.92 -7.34 3.31
CA ILE A 6 6.31 -7.51 4.63
C ILE A 6 5.12 -8.47 4.53
N LEU A 7 4.19 -8.24 3.61
CA LEU A 7 3.05 -9.13 3.41
C LEU A 7 3.48 -10.55 3.02
N GLY A 8 4.51 -10.69 2.18
CA GLY A 8 5.03 -11.98 1.73
C GLY A 8 5.74 -12.80 2.82
N SER A 9 6.05 -12.21 3.99
CA SER A 9 6.58 -12.94 5.14
C SER A 9 5.50 -13.68 5.95
N TYR A 10 4.22 -13.45 5.64
CA TYR A 10 3.09 -14.11 6.28
C TYR A 10 2.34 -14.99 5.27
N PRO A 11 1.76 -16.13 5.69
CA PRO A 11 0.90 -16.92 4.83
C PRO A 11 -0.34 -16.10 4.46
N GLN A 12 -0.69 -16.05 3.17
CA GLN A 12 -1.84 -15.29 2.72
C GLN A 12 -3.17 -15.97 3.10
N VAL A 13 -3.16 -17.31 3.12
CA VAL A 13 -4.31 -18.15 3.49
C VAL A 13 -3.87 -19.20 4.50
N ILE A 14 -4.68 -19.40 5.51
CA ILE A 14 -4.51 -20.48 6.50
C ILE A 14 -5.75 -21.36 6.43
N PHE A 15 -5.55 -22.68 6.33
CA PHE A 15 -6.63 -23.65 6.44
C PHE A 15 -6.70 -24.18 7.87
N HIS A 16 -7.81 -23.91 8.54
CA HIS A 16 -8.09 -24.38 9.89
C HIS A 16 -8.80 -25.74 9.84
N LEU A 17 -8.03 -26.83 9.99
CA LEU A 17 -8.54 -28.19 9.90
C LEU A 17 -9.70 -28.45 10.86
N ALA A 18 -9.60 -28.00 12.11
CA ALA A 18 -10.62 -28.23 13.13
C ALA A 18 -11.97 -27.55 12.79
N LEU A 19 -11.95 -26.47 12.00
CA LEU A 19 -13.13 -25.71 11.62
C LEU A 19 -13.55 -25.98 10.17
N ASN A 20 -12.75 -26.72 9.41
CA ASN A 20 -12.88 -26.93 7.97
C ASN A 20 -13.10 -25.60 7.22
N ARG A 21 -12.30 -24.58 7.54
CA ARG A 21 -12.45 -23.22 6.99
C ARG A 21 -11.11 -22.64 6.56
N HIS A 22 -11.16 -21.86 5.47
CA HIS A 22 -10.05 -21.01 5.05
C HIS A 22 -10.16 -19.64 5.72
N GLN A 23 -9.05 -19.14 6.23
CA GLN A 23 -8.89 -17.77 6.68
C GLN A 23 -8.00 -17.04 5.68
N ILE A 24 -8.40 -15.87 5.22
CA ILE A 24 -7.56 -14.95 4.44
C ILE A 24 -6.90 -14.00 5.43
N VAL A 25 -5.59 -14.16 5.65
CA VAL A 25 -4.84 -13.35 6.61
C VAL A 25 -4.74 -11.90 6.13
N TYR A 26 -4.47 -11.70 4.85
CA TYR A 26 -4.50 -10.37 4.23
C TYR A 26 -4.97 -10.45 2.79
N LEU A 27 -5.63 -9.39 2.35
CA LEU A 27 -6.05 -9.19 0.97
C LEU A 27 -5.52 -7.83 0.49
N LYS A 28 -4.75 -7.81 -0.60
CA LYS A 28 -4.30 -6.59 -1.25
C LYS A 28 -5.10 -6.36 -2.52
N ILE A 29 -5.66 -5.16 -2.65
CA ILE A 29 -6.35 -4.69 -3.85
C ILE A 29 -5.80 -3.33 -4.27
N ASP A 30 -5.92 -3.01 -5.54
CA ASP A 30 -5.52 -1.70 -6.07
C ASP A 30 -6.77 -0.90 -6.43
N CYS A 31 -6.73 0.41 -6.17
CA CYS A 31 -7.77 1.32 -6.65
C CYS A 31 -7.75 1.41 -8.16
N SER A 32 -8.93 1.47 -8.76
CA SER A 32 -9.05 1.69 -10.20
C SER A 32 -8.58 3.10 -10.60
N HIS A 33 -8.02 3.22 -11.80
CA HIS A 33 -7.48 4.49 -12.31
C HIS A 33 -8.53 5.60 -12.46
N ASP A 34 -9.80 5.24 -12.62
CA ASP A 34 -10.94 6.16 -12.74
C ASP A 34 -11.57 6.50 -11.39
N GLY A 35 -11.09 5.93 -10.29
CA GLY A 35 -11.62 6.13 -8.95
C GLY A 35 -13.02 5.56 -8.74
N SER A 36 -13.44 4.56 -9.53
CA SER A 36 -14.75 3.94 -9.42
C SER A 36 -14.87 3.07 -8.16
N LEU A 37 -15.83 3.39 -7.27
CA LEU A 37 -16.17 2.58 -6.11
C LEU A 37 -16.64 1.18 -6.50
N LYS A 38 -17.40 1.09 -7.58
CA LYS A 38 -17.90 -0.19 -8.09
C LYS A 38 -16.74 -1.08 -8.53
N GLU A 39 -15.76 -0.51 -9.23
CA GLU A 39 -14.58 -1.24 -9.66
C GLU A 39 -13.70 -1.67 -8.48
N LEU A 40 -13.61 -0.84 -7.44
CA LEU A 40 -12.93 -1.22 -6.19
C LEU A 40 -13.58 -2.46 -5.56
N CYS A 41 -14.91 -2.51 -5.50
CA CYS A 41 -15.63 -3.69 -5.01
C CYS A 41 -15.37 -4.92 -5.90
N LEU A 42 -15.31 -4.75 -7.23
CA LEU A 42 -14.99 -5.84 -8.15
C LEU A 42 -13.55 -6.34 -7.95
N ASN A 43 -12.59 -5.42 -7.74
CA ASN A 43 -11.21 -5.79 -7.45
C ASN A 43 -11.08 -6.61 -6.16
N PHE A 44 -11.91 -6.32 -5.16
CA PHE A 44 -11.99 -7.14 -3.95
C PHE A 44 -12.42 -8.58 -4.25
N PHE A 45 -13.51 -8.77 -5.02
CA PHE A 45 -13.98 -10.11 -5.37
C PHE A 45 -12.99 -10.85 -6.26
N ARG A 46 -12.38 -10.19 -7.25
CA ARG A 46 -11.31 -10.76 -8.10
C ARG A 46 -10.13 -11.24 -7.28
N ALA A 47 -9.73 -10.45 -6.28
CA ALA A 47 -8.60 -10.81 -5.42
C ALA A 47 -8.92 -12.06 -4.59
N ILE A 48 -10.13 -12.19 -4.07
CA ILE A 48 -10.57 -13.40 -3.36
C ILE A 48 -10.65 -14.59 -4.31
N ASP A 49 -11.25 -14.41 -5.49
CA ASP A 49 -11.38 -15.48 -6.50
C ASP A 49 -10.01 -16.02 -6.89
N LYS A 50 -9.02 -15.14 -7.04
CA LYS A 50 -7.64 -15.54 -7.37
C LYS A 50 -6.98 -16.38 -6.28
N ILE A 51 -7.30 -16.12 -5.01
CA ILE A 51 -6.65 -16.77 -3.86
C ILE A 51 -7.34 -18.08 -3.51
N ILE A 52 -8.68 -18.10 -3.55
CA ILE A 52 -9.50 -19.22 -3.09
C ILE A 52 -9.94 -20.12 -4.26
N GLY A 53 -9.88 -19.65 -5.52
CA GLY A 53 -10.40 -20.35 -6.68
C GLY A 53 -11.92 -20.28 -6.78
N SER A 54 -12.55 -19.22 -6.28
CA SER A 54 -13.98 -18.98 -6.30
C SER A 54 -14.43 -18.18 -7.53
N ASN A 55 -15.71 -17.80 -7.58
CA ASN A 55 -16.31 -17.04 -8.68
C ASN A 55 -17.19 -15.89 -8.17
N TYR A 56 -16.75 -15.20 -7.12
CA TYR A 56 -17.52 -14.11 -6.51
C TYR A 56 -17.68 -12.90 -7.42
N GLU A 57 -16.65 -12.55 -8.22
CA GLU A 57 -16.76 -11.48 -9.19
C GLU A 57 -17.93 -11.72 -10.15
N LYS A 58 -18.03 -12.91 -10.74
CA LYS A 58 -19.11 -13.26 -11.65
C LYS A 58 -20.47 -13.26 -10.93
N LYS A 59 -20.53 -13.74 -9.69
CA LYS A 59 -21.75 -13.85 -8.89
C LYS A 59 -22.26 -12.50 -8.41
N TYR A 60 -21.36 -11.62 -7.95
CA TYR A 60 -21.70 -10.37 -7.28
C TYR A 60 -21.49 -9.13 -8.15
N GLY A 61 -20.68 -9.21 -9.21
CA GLY A 61 -20.38 -8.11 -10.14
C GLY A 61 -21.47 -7.78 -11.16
N MET A 62 -22.69 -8.25 -10.96
CA MET A 62 -23.81 -8.02 -11.88
C MET A 62 -24.07 -6.52 -12.07
N LYS A 63 -24.41 -6.09 -13.29
CA LYS A 63 -24.67 -4.68 -13.65
C LYS A 63 -25.75 -4.03 -12.76
N ARG A 64 -26.74 -4.82 -12.31
CA ARG A 64 -27.85 -4.36 -11.44
C ARG A 64 -27.46 -4.05 -10.00
N HIS A 65 -26.29 -4.52 -9.52
CA HIS A 65 -25.87 -4.26 -8.15
C HIS A 65 -25.30 -2.85 -8.02
N GLY A 66 -25.89 -2.07 -7.12
CA GLY A 66 -25.34 -0.77 -6.69
C GLY A 66 -24.13 -0.95 -5.77
N VAL A 67 -23.42 0.13 -5.53
CA VAL A 67 -22.21 0.15 -4.67
C VAL A 67 -22.53 -0.32 -3.25
N GLU A 68 -23.66 0.09 -2.69
CA GLU A 68 -24.11 -0.30 -1.35
C GLU A 68 -24.33 -1.81 -1.22
N THR A 69 -25.02 -2.40 -2.24
CA THR A 69 -25.20 -3.86 -2.30
C THR A 69 -23.88 -4.58 -2.39
N MET A 70 -22.95 -4.09 -3.21
CA MET A 70 -21.63 -4.68 -3.35
C MET A 70 -20.83 -4.56 -2.06
N LEU A 71 -20.93 -3.43 -1.33
CA LEU A 71 -20.29 -3.27 -0.03
C LEU A 71 -20.82 -4.31 0.98
N ALA A 72 -22.12 -4.50 1.06
CA ALA A 72 -22.72 -5.53 1.93
C ALA A 72 -22.20 -6.95 1.61
N LEU A 73 -22.06 -7.26 0.32
CA LEU A 73 -21.49 -8.53 -0.15
C LEU A 73 -19.98 -8.65 0.16
N MET A 74 -19.23 -7.55 0.10
CA MET A 74 -17.83 -7.52 0.55
C MET A 74 -17.72 -7.86 2.04
N VAL A 75 -18.56 -7.24 2.88
CA VAL A 75 -18.62 -7.52 4.32
C VAL A 75 -18.93 -9.00 4.58
N GLN A 76 -19.96 -9.52 3.93
CA GLN A 76 -20.33 -10.93 4.05
C GLN A 76 -19.17 -11.86 3.67
N THR A 77 -18.49 -11.55 2.57
CA THR A 77 -17.39 -12.37 2.06
C THR A 77 -16.13 -12.24 2.96
N ALA A 78 -15.83 -11.04 3.45
CA ALA A 78 -14.75 -10.82 4.40
C ALA A 78 -14.94 -11.61 5.69
N ASN A 79 -16.16 -11.62 6.23
CA ASN A 79 -16.50 -12.39 7.43
C ASN A 79 -16.47 -13.90 7.18
N MET A 80 -16.93 -14.35 6.00
CA MET A 80 -16.90 -15.76 5.63
C MET A 80 -15.49 -16.32 5.67
N PHE A 81 -14.51 -15.56 5.20
CA PHE A 81 -13.10 -15.95 5.16
C PHE A 81 -12.29 -15.40 6.33
N ALA A 82 -12.92 -14.88 7.38
CA ALA A 82 -12.25 -14.28 8.53
C ALA A 82 -11.04 -13.40 8.11
N LEU A 83 -11.29 -12.46 7.18
CA LEU A 83 -10.27 -11.58 6.62
C LEU A 83 -9.60 -10.78 7.73
N GLY A 84 -8.27 -10.90 7.87
CA GLY A 84 -7.51 -10.27 8.95
C GLY A 84 -7.08 -8.83 8.64
N LEU A 85 -6.70 -8.54 7.40
CA LEU A 85 -6.24 -7.22 6.95
C LEU A 85 -6.66 -6.98 5.50
N LEU A 86 -7.29 -5.84 5.23
CA LEU A 86 -7.50 -5.34 3.88
C LEU A 86 -6.48 -4.25 3.57
N VAL A 87 -5.72 -4.42 2.50
CA VAL A 87 -4.76 -3.41 1.99
C VAL A 87 -5.31 -2.84 0.70
N ILE A 88 -5.47 -1.52 0.65
CA ILE A 88 -5.94 -0.79 -0.53
C ILE A 88 -4.79 0.09 -1.02
N ASP A 89 -4.21 -0.25 -2.16
CA ASP A 89 -3.07 0.45 -2.76
C ASP A 89 -3.54 1.43 -3.85
N GLU A 90 -2.66 2.36 -4.23
CA GLU A 90 -2.89 3.37 -5.28
C GLU A 90 -4.07 4.31 -4.98
N ILE A 91 -4.32 4.60 -3.70
CA ILE A 91 -5.49 5.40 -3.28
C ILE A 91 -5.54 6.82 -3.85
N GLN A 92 -4.42 7.36 -4.37
CA GLN A 92 -4.43 8.67 -5.05
C GLN A 92 -5.31 8.69 -6.32
N HIS A 93 -5.65 7.54 -6.90
CA HIS A 93 -6.58 7.49 -8.02
C HIS A 93 -8.00 7.91 -7.64
N LEU A 94 -8.34 7.83 -6.37
CA LEU A 94 -9.63 8.25 -5.83
C LEU A 94 -9.87 9.76 -5.96
N SER A 95 -8.80 10.58 -5.96
CA SER A 95 -8.92 12.03 -6.18
C SER A 95 -9.43 12.39 -7.57
N ARG A 96 -9.39 11.44 -8.51
CA ARG A 96 -9.83 11.63 -9.91
C ARG A 96 -11.30 11.28 -10.15
N ALA A 97 -12.01 10.79 -9.14
CA ALA A 97 -13.39 10.38 -9.28
C ALA A 97 -14.29 11.57 -9.74
N LYS A 98 -14.81 11.48 -10.95
CA LYS A 98 -15.62 12.52 -11.58
C LYS A 98 -17.00 12.73 -10.96
N SER A 99 -17.48 11.79 -10.15
CA SER A 99 -18.85 11.75 -9.65
C SER A 99 -18.94 11.87 -8.13
N GLY A 100 -18.77 13.09 -7.63
CA GLY A 100 -19.05 13.41 -6.23
C GLY A 100 -17.86 13.45 -5.29
N GLY A 101 -16.65 13.45 -5.84
CA GLY A 101 -15.43 13.86 -5.14
C GLY A 101 -14.94 12.93 -4.03
N SER A 102 -13.92 13.43 -3.35
CA SER A 102 -13.26 12.79 -2.20
C SER A 102 -14.23 12.44 -1.06
N GLU A 103 -15.27 13.25 -0.83
CA GLU A 103 -16.24 13.05 0.25
C GLU A 103 -17.03 11.73 0.16
N LYS A 104 -17.57 11.39 -1.03
CA LYS A 104 -18.27 10.09 -1.22
C LYS A 104 -17.35 8.92 -1.02
N MET A 105 -16.10 9.07 -1.43
CA MET A 105 -15.07 8.05 -1.26
C MET A 105 -14.74 7.84 0.21
N LEU A 106 -14.52 8.92 0.94
CA LEU A 106 -14.24 8.85 2.37
C LEU A 106 -15.40 8.26 3.14
N ASN A 107 -16.63 8.69 2.85
CA ASN A 107 -17.82 8.10 3.42
C ASN A 107 -17.95 6.61 3.12
N PHE A 108 -17.58 6.18 1.91
CA PHE A 108 -17.52 4.76 1.56
C PHE A 108 -16.47 4.03 2.41
N PHE A 109 -15.25 4.57 2.57
CA PHE A 109 -14.22 3.93 3.39
C PHE A 109 -14.58 3.91 4.87
N VAL A 110 -15.14 4.98 5.40
CA VAL A 110 -15.61 5.02 6.79
C VAL A 110 -16.71 3.96 6.99
N THR A 111 -17.69 3.89 6.09
CA THR A 111 -18.75 2.88 6.14
C THR A 111 -18.16 1.48 6.02
N MET A 112 -17.25 1.27 5.08
CA MET A 112 -16.58 0.00 4.86
C MET A 112 -15.80 -0.46 6.11
N THR A 113 -14.95 0.40 6.68
CA THR A 113 -14.16 0.05 7.88
C THR A 113 -15.05 -0.25 9.08
N ASN A 114 -16.10 0.54 9.29
CA ASN A 114 -17.05 0.34 10.40
C ASN A 114 -17.90 -0.93 10.21
N THR A 115 -18.27 -1.26 8.97
CA THR A 115 -19.17 -2.36 8.65
C THR A 115 -18.45 -3.69 8.53
N ILE A 116 -17.24 -3.69 7.91
CA ILE A 116 -16.43 -4.91 7.81
C ILE A 116 -15.79 -5.25 9.17
N GLY A 117 -15.46 -4.24 9.99
CA GLY A 117 -14.90 -4.43 11.33
C GLY A 117 -13.49 -5.02 11.36
N ILE A 118 -12.76 -4.94 10.24
CA ILE A 118 -11.37 -5.39 10.12
C ILE A 118 -10.43 -4.19 9.90
N PRO A 119 -9.14 -4.32 10.24
CA PRO A 119 -8.14 -3.30 9.91
C PRO A 119 -8.05 -3.08 8.40
N VAL A 120 -8.00 -1.80 7.99
CA VAL A 120 -7.77 -1.41 6.60
C VAL A 120 -6.52 -0.55 6.54
N LEU A 121 -5.57 -0.94 5.68
CA LEU A 121 -4.35 -0.20 5.40
C LEU A 121 -4.47 0.48 4.04
N PHE A 122 -4.45 1.81 4.04
CA PHE A 122 -4.42 2.61 2.83
C PHE A 122 -2.97 2.91 2.44
N VAL A 123 -2.64 2.70 1.17
CA VAL A 123 -1.31 2.93 0.62
C VAL A 123 -1.44 3.79 -0.63
N GLY A 124 -0.55 4.75 -0.77
CA GLY A 124 -0.58 5.63 -1.94
C GLY A 124 0.60 6.59 -1.97
N THR A 125 0.63 7.41 -3.00
CA THR A 125 1.61 8.49 -3.14
C THR A 125 1.24 9.68 -2.25
N PRO A 126 2.14 10.67 -2.04
CA PRO A 126 1.84 11.90 -1.29
C PRO A 126 0.60 12.66 -1.81
N LYS A 127 0.22 12.48 -3.08
CA LYS A 127 -1.02 13.05 -3.66
C LYS A 127 -2.30 12.54 -2.99
N ALA A 128 -2.24 11.40 -2.30
CA ALA A 128 -3.37 10.88 -1.55
C ALA A 128 -3.62 11.66 -0.25
N ARG A 129 -2.64 12.44 0.21
CA ARG A 129 -2.72 13.18 1.47
C ARG A 129 -3.91 14.13 1.51
N ASP A 130 -4.12 14.85 0.42
CA ASP A 130 -5.21 15.84 0.32
C ASP A 130 -6.59 15.20 0.54
N ILE A 131 -6.76 13.92 0.16
CA ILE A 131 -8.00 13.17 0.37
C ILE A 131 -8.29 12.99 1.85
N PHE A 132 -7.25 12.75 2.65
CA PHE A 132 -7.38 12.47 4.08
C PHE A 132 -7.30 13.73 4.94
N ASP A 133 -6.53 14.74 4.53
CA ASP A 133 -6.36 15.98 5.31
C ASP A 133 -7.64 16.81 5.38
N LEU A 134 -8.50 16.76 4.36
CA LEU A 134 -9.76 17.50 4.32
C LEU A 134 -10.80 16.95 5.30
N ASP A 135 -10.86 15.64 5.51
CA ASP A 135 -11.93 15.00 6.27
C ASP A 135 -11.47 14.26 7.54
N LEU A 136 -10.19 13.89 7.65
CA LEU A 136 -9.68 13.25 8.86
C LEU A 136 -9.57 14.20 10.07
N ARG A 137 -9.55 15.50 9.83
CA ARG A 137 -9.67 16.50 10.93
C ARG A 137 -11.05 16.47 11.58
N SER A 138 -12.08 16.10 10.83
CA SER A 138 -13.45 15.93 11.33
C SER A 138 -13.77 14.50 11.80
N SER A 139 -13.04 13.50 11.33
CA SER A 139 -13.24 12.08 11.66
C SER A 139 -12.02 11.47 12.34
N ARG A 140 -11.77 11.80 13.61
CA ARG A 140 -10.77 11.10 14.46
C ARG A 140 -10.94 9.57 14.47
N ARG A 141 -12.05 9.05 13.94
CA ARG A 141 -12.39 7.61 13.89
C ARG A 141 -11.78 6.87 12.69
N ALA A 142 -11.49 7.54 11.57
CA ALA A 142 -10.95 6.89 10.38
C ALA A 142 -9.42 6.73 10.39
N ALA A 143 -8.71 7.51 11.22
CA ALA A 143 -7.26 7.49 11.34
C ALA A 143 -6.75 6.73 12.58
N GLY A 144 -7.45 5.67 13.00
CA GLY A 144 -7.28 4.97 14.29
C GLY A 144 -5.84 4.72 14.75
N LEU A 145 -4.91 4.38 13.86
CA LEU A 145 -3.50 4.10 14.16
C LEU A 145 -2.54 5.15 13.58
N GLY A 146 -3.05 6.22 12.96
CA GLY A 146 -2.24 7.30 12.40
C GLY A 146 -1.77 7.06 10.96
N SER A 147 -0.89 7.94 10.48
CA SER A 147 -0.31 7.89 9.14
C SER A 147 1.22 7.82 9.21
N ILE A 148 1.81 7.03 8.33
CA ILE A 148 3.26 6.90 8.18
C ILE A 148 3.66 7.51 6.83
N PHE A 149 4.54 8.50 6.88
CA PHE A 149 5.10 9.11 5.68
C PHE A 149 6.53 8.62 5.46
N TRP A 150 6.77 8.04 4.29
CA TRP A 150 8.12 7.71 3.85
C TRP A 150 8.66 8.88 3.03
N ASN A 151 9.32 9.79 3.73
CA ASN A 151 9.99 10.90 3.11
C ASN A 151 11.33 10.44 2.49
N PRO A 152 11.86 11.19 1.49
CA PRO A 152 13.25 11.02 1.07
C PRO A 152 14.19 11.11 2.28
N ILE A 153 15.24 10.31 2.29
CA ILE A 153 16.25 10.37 3.36
C ILE A 153 17.14 11.59 3.09
N PRO A 154 17.21 12.58 3.98
CA PRO A 154 18.10 13.71 3.79
C PRO A 154 19.57 13.28 3.94
N GLN A 155 20.48 13.93 3.21
CA GLN A 155 21.91 13.67 3.28
C GLN A 155 22.50 14.09 4.64
N TYR A 156 22.04 15.22 5.16
CA TYR A 156 22.45 15.79 6.43
C TYR A 156 21.30 15.84 7.42
N LEU A 157 21.65 15.86 8.69
CA LEU A 157 20.69 16.14 9.77
C LEU A 157 20.24 17.62 9.72
N PRO A 158 19.19 18.03 10.46
CA PRO A 158 18.68 19.39 10.46
C PRO A 158 19.72 20.46 10.83
N ASP A 159 20.80 20.08 11.49
CA ASP A 159 21.93 20.96 11.82
C ASP A 159 22.80 21.33 10.59
N GLN A 160 22.56 20.66 9.45
CA GLN A 160 23.30 20.78 8.18
C GLN A 160 24.81 20.55 8.28
N LYS A 161 25.31 20.04 9.40
CA LYS A 161 26.73 19.76 9.65
C LYS A 161 27.04 18.29 9.75
N SER A 162 26.13 17.53 10.34
CA SER A 162 26.30 16.09 10.55
C SER A 162 25.63 15.31 9.42
N GLN A 163 26.35 14.36 8.82
CA GLN A 163 25.78 13.45 7.86
C GLN A 163 24.69 12.60 8.52
N ASN A 164 23.61 12.31 7.78
CA ASN A 164 22.52 11.51 8.29
C ASN A 164 22.93 10.04 8.40
N PRO A 165 22.89 9.44 9.60
CA PRO A 165 23.26 8.04 9.80
C PRO A 165 22.40 7.05 8.97
N GLU A 166 21.13 7.36 8.74
CA GLU A 166 20.25 6.52 7.92
C GLU A 166 20.69 6.50 6.45
N TRP A 167 21.10 7.65 5.91
CA TRP A 167 21.63 7.75 4.55
C TRP A 167 22.93 6.97 4.41
N ILE A 168 23.84 7.11 5.37
CA ILE A 168 25.12 6.37 5.40
C ILE A 168 24.85 4.86 5.49
N ALA A 169 24.00 4.44 6.41
CA ALA A 169 23.68 3.02 6.59
C ALA A 169 23.05 2.40 5.35
N PHE A 170 22.11 3.12 4.72
CA PHE A 170 21.44 2.66 3.50
C PHE A 170 22.42 2.52 2.34
N THR A 171 23.21 3.56 2.06
CA THR A 171 24.15 3.57 0.94
C THR A 171 25.27 2.54 1.11
N ASN A 172 25.82 2.37 2.32
CA ASN A 172 26.80 1.34 2.64
C ASN A 172 26.21 -0.08 2.51
N THR A 173 24.95 -0.27 2.87
CA THR A 173 24.27 -1.58 2.73
C THR A 173 24.07 -1.90 1.25
N LEU A 174 23.64 -0.92 0.46
CA LEU A 174 23.45 -1.09 -0.98
C LEU A 174 24.78 -1.39 -1.67
N TRP A 175 25.88 -0.70 -1.27
CA TRP A 175 27.21 -0.92 -1.83
C TRP A 175 27.70 -2.35 -1.68
N LYS A 176 27.37 -3.04 -0.61
CA LYS A 176 27.74 -4.44 -0.38
C LYS A 176 27.09 -5.41 -1.38
N LEU A 177 26.02 -4.99 -2.05
CA LEU A 177 25.26 -5.81 -3.00
C LEU A 177 25.78 -5.75 -4.44
N GLN A 178 27.01 -5.25 -4.67
CA GLN A 178 27.62 -5.19 -6.00
C GLN A 178 27.77 -6.58 -6.62
N TYR A 179 27.51 -6.67 -7.94
CA TYR A 179 27.72 -7.88 -8.74
C TYR A 179 29.03 -7.84 -9.55
N LEU A 180 29.79 -6.76 -9.45
CA LEU A 180 31.03 -6.58 -10.21
C LEU A 180 32.10 -7.61 -9.83
N GLN A 181 32.91 -8.04 -10.80
CA GLN A 181 34.04 -8.96 -10.57
C GLN A 181 35.11 -8.33 -9.69
N LYS A 182 35.39 -7.03 -9.88
CA LYS A 182 36.27 -6.25 -9.02
C LYS A 182 35.40 -5.31 -8.19
N LYS A 183 35.31 -5.57 -6.89
CA LYS A 183 34.48 -4.81 -5.96
C LYS A 183 35.35 -3.92 -5.10
N ASP A 184 35.02 -2.64 -5.02
CA ASP A 184 35.55 -1.80 -3.98
C ASP A 184 34.78 -2.07 -2.68
N SER A 185 35.54 -2.39 -1.63
CA SER A 185 34.96 -2.73 -0.32
C SER A 185 34.34 -1.51 0.38
N ILE A 186 34.79 -0.31 0.04
CA ILE A 186 34.41 0.95 0.68
C ILE A 186 33.74 1.85 -0.35
N LEU A 187 32.55 2.34 -0.01
CA LEU A 187 31.87 3.38 -0.78
C LEU A 187 32.56 4.72 -0.54
N SER A 188 33.06 5.37 -1.60
CA SER A 188 33.62 6.71 -1.50
C SER A 188 32.55 7.77 -1.23
N ASP A 189 32.93 8.84 -0.56
CA ASP A 189 32.03 9.96 -0.31
C ASP A 189 31.56 10.63 -1.60
N GLU A 190 32.44 10.72 -2.61
CA GLU A 190 32.13 11.27 -3.92
C GLU A 190 30.98 10.50 -4.62
N ILE A 191 31.00 9.17 -4.58
CA ILE A 191 29.91 8.35 -5.15
C ILE A 191 28.64 8.54 -4.34
N ARG A 192 28.75 8.59 -2.99
CA ARG A 192 27.59 8.81 -2.10
C ARG A 192 26.94 10.16 -2.34
N ASP A 193 27.73 11.20 -2.53
CA ASP A 193 27.27 12.56 -2.84
C ASP A 193 26.61 12.60 -4.21
N THR A 194 27.22 11.98 -5.23
CA THR A 194 26.61 11.84 -6.56
C THR A 194 25.26 11.12 -6.50
N TRP A 195 25.16 10.06 -5.71
CA TRP A 195 23.88 9.37 -5.54
C TRP A 195 22.82 10.27 -4.90
N PHE A 196 23.22 11.11 -3.93
CA PHE A 196 22.29 12.06 -3.33
C PHE A 196 21.86 13.13 -4.32
N ASP A 197 22.80 13.73 -5.05
CA ASP A 197 22.53 14.80 -6.03
C ASP A 197 21.53 14.35 -7.10
N LEU A 198 21.70 13.12 -7.60
CA LEU A 198 20.82 12.55 -8.64
C LEU A 198 19.50 12.04 -8.11
N SER A 199 19.41 11.64 -6.84
CA SER A 199 18.21 11.01 -6.27
C SER A 199 17.43 11.90 -5.31
N GLN A 200 18.08 12.92 -4.75
CA GLN A 200 17.55 13.74 -3.66
C GLN A 200 17.02 12.88 -2.49
N GLY A 201 17.71 11.77 -2.21
CA GLY A 201 17.38 10.84 -1.13
C GLY A 201 16.18 9.94 -1.40
N ILE A 202 15.63 9.92 -2.63
CA ILE A 202 14.55 9.00 -3.02
C ILE A 202 15.13 7.60 -3.23
N LEU A 203 14.85 6.68 -2.31
CA LEU A 203 15.45 5.34 -2.25
C LEU A 203 15.30 4.54 -3.56
N ASP A 204 14.14 4.61 -4.21
CA ASP A 204 13.88 3.91 -5.47
C ASP A 204 14.82 4.38 -6.60
N ILE A 205 15.11 5.68 -6.63
CA ILE A 205 16.04 6.26 -7.62
C ILE A 205 17.46 5.79 -7.33
N VAL A 206 17.91 5.82 -6.07
CA VAL A 206 19.25 5.34 -5.69
C VAL A 206 19.44 3.87 -6.08
N VAL A 207 18.47 3.01 -5.77
CA VAL A 207 18.54 1.59 -6.14
C VAL A 207 18.62 1.41 -7.66
N LYS A 208 17.84 2.18 -8.43
CA LYS A 208 17.89 2.13 -9.89
C LYS A 208 19.22 2.63 -10.45
N LEU A 209 19.76 3.72 -9.92
CA LEU A 209 21.09 4.21 -10.29
C LEU A 209 22.17 3.16 -10.01
N PHE A 210 22.12 2.55 -8.83
CA PHE A 210 23.02 1.47 -8.46
C PHE A 210 22.95 0.27 -9.41
N ILE A 211 21.73 -0.17 -9.78
CA ILE A 211 21.54 -1.30 -10.72
C ILE A 211 22.04 -0.94 -12.12
N LEU A 212 21.81 0.27 -12.59
CA LEU A 212 22.21 0.71 -13.92
C LEU A 212 23.72 0.93 -14.05
N ALA A 213 24.42 1.18 -12.94
CA ALA A 213 25.87 1.38 -12.92
C ALA A 213 26.66 0.07 -12.87
N GLN A 214 26.02 -1.09 -12.76
CA GLN A 214 26.66 -2.42 -12.71
C GLN A 214 26.55 -3.19 -14.02
#